data_5225cc8d317e9ae57302fc5b1cfb6b5f
#
_entry.id   5225cc8d317e9ae57302fc5b1cfb6b5f
#
_cell.length_a   1.000
_cell.length_b   1.000
_cell.length_c   1.000
_cell.angle_alpha   90.00
_cell.angle_beta   90.00
_cell.angle_gamma   90.00
#
_symmetry.space_group_name_H-M   'P 1'
#
loop_
_entity.id
_entity.type
_entity.pdbx_description
1 polymer ?
#
loop_
_entity_poly.entity_id
_entity_poly.type
_entity_poly.pdbx_seq_one_letter_code
_entity_poly.pdbx_strand_id
1 'polypeptide(L)'
;MTTLQIINLAIMLAFFLCYSYQFFYIPVAWFKKDAPHREPSPHRIAVLIAARNEQSVIGNLIDSVKAQDYPTELVDVFVVADNCTDLTGSVAGAHGANVYFRNDQTQVGQGYAL
;
A
#
# COMPACT_ATOMS: atom_id res chain seq x y z
N MET A 1 9.70 44.71 -22.22
CA MET A 1 9.30 43.77 -21.18
C MET A 1 10.16 44.03 -19.95
N THR A 2 9.53 44.14 -18.81
CA THR A 2 10.26 44.24 -17.53
C THR A 2 10.88 42.90 -17.17
N THR A 3 11.95 42.91 -16.38
CA THR A 3 12.59 41.66 -15.90
C THR A 3 11.60 40.70 -15.25
N LEU A 4 10.62 41.25 -14.51
CA LEU A 4 9.56 40.48 -13.87
C LEU A 4 8.66 39.74 -14.88
N GLN A 5 8.33 40.39 -16.00
CA GLN A 5 7.53 39.79 -17.07
C GLN A 5 8.27 38.64 -17.77
N ILE A 6 9.59 38.77 -17.93
CA ILE A 6 10.42 37.68 -18.51
C ILE A 6 10.47 36.47 -17.58
N ILE A 7 10.64 36.70 -16.28
CA ILE A 7 10.65 35.63 -15.27
C ILE A 7 9.30 34.92 -15.25
N ASN A 8 8.18 35.63 -15.20
CA ASN A 8 6.85 35.04 -15.23
C ASN A 8 6.60 34.23 -16.50
N LEU A 9 7.02 34.73 -17.66
CA LEU A 9 6.90 33.99 -18.91
C LEU A 9 7.71 32.69 -18.90
N ALA A 10 8.95 32.76 -18.40
CA ALA A 10 9.80 31.59 -18.28
C ALA A 10 9.19 30.50 -17.35
N ILE A 11 8.67 30.93 -16.21
CA ILE A 11 7.97 30.02 -15.27
C ILE A 11 6.74 29.40 -15.95
N MET A 12 5.91 30.22 -16.61
CA MET A 12 4.72 29.72 -17.30
C MET A 12 5.05 28.71 -18.38
N LEU A 13 6.11 28.96 -19.17
CA LEU A 13 6.59 28.01 -20.19
C LEU A 13 7.12 26.72 -19.57
N ALA A 14 7.85 26.80 -18.46
CA ALA A 14 8.33 25.62 -17.75
C ALA A 14 7.17 24.75 -17.25
N PHE A 15 6.15 25.35 -16.64
CA PHE A 15 4.94 24.63 -16.22
C PHE A 15 4.20 24.03 -17.40
N PHE A 16 4.01 24.77 -18.49
CA PHE A 16 3.36 24.26 -19.70
C PHE A 16 4.07 23.05 -20.27
N LEU A 17 5.39 23.08 -20.36
CA LEU A 17 6.19 21.92 -20.80
C LEU A 17 6.08 20.73 -19.84
N CYS A 18 6.19 20.99 -18.54
CA CYS A 18 6.07 19.94 -17.52
C CYS A 18 4.69 19.24 -17.54
N TYR A 19 3.61 19.98 -17.82
CA TYR A 19 2.26 19.41 -17.83
C TYR A 19 1.77 18.98 -19.23
N SER A 20 2.48 19.35 -20.30
CA SER A 20 2.06 19.02 -21.68
C SER A 20 1.94 17.52 -21.93
N TYR A 21 2.71 16.68 -21.21
CA TYR A 21 2.62 15.22 -21.34
C TYR A 21 1.22 14.67 -20.97
N GLN A 22 0.47 15.35 -20.11
CA GLN A 22 -0.88 14.91 -19.72
C GLN A 22 -1.83 14.89 -20.91
N PHE A 23 -1.65 15.78 -21.90
CA PHE A 23 -2.48 15.80 -23.12
C PHE A 23 -2.31 14.55 -23.97
N PHE A 24 -1.18 13.84 -23.84
CA PHE A 24 -0.97 12.55 -24.53
C PHE A 24 -1.78 11.41 -23.89
N TYR A 25 -2.06 11.49 -22.59
CA TYR A 25 -2.82 10.44 -21.91
C TYR A 25 -4.31 10.46 -22.24
N ILE A 26 -4.86 11.63 -22.60
CA ILE A 26 -6.28 11.75 -22.96
C ILE A 26 -6.62 10.88 -24.20
N PRO A 27 -5.94 11.04 -25.35
CA PRO A 27 -6.20 10.16 -26.50
C PRO A 27 -5.81 8.71 -26.22
N VAL A 28 -4.72 8.46 -25.48
CA VAL A 28 -4.35 7.09 -25.10
C VAL A 28 -5.45 6.41 -24.30
N ALA A 29 -6.07 7.11 -23.34
CA ALA A 29 -7.18 6.58 -22.57
C ALA A 29 -8.42 6.31 -23.44
N TRP A 30 -8.68 7.14 -24.45
CA TRP A 30 -9.80 6.96 -25.36
C TRP A 30 -9.62 5.82 -26.36
N PHE A 31 -8.38 5.63 -26.84
CA PHE A 31 -8.06 4.59 -27.83
C PHE A 31 -7.62 3.27 -27.22
N LYS A 32 -7.32 3.25 -25.91
CA LYS A 32 -6.98 2.02 -25.23
C LYS A 32 -8.22 1.14 -25.12
N LYS A 33 -8.26 0.08 -25.93
CA LYS A 33 -9.25 -0.98 -25.73
C LYS A 33 -9.04 -1.59 -24.35
N ASP A 34 -10.13 -1.76 -23.62
CA ASP A 34 -10.11 -2.55 -22.39
C ASP A 34 -9.52 -3.92 -22.71
N ALA A 35 -8.60 -4.36 -21.86
CA ALA A 35 -8.09 -5.72 -21.95
C ALA A 35 -9.30 -6.67 -21.85
N PRO A 36 -9.31 -7.76 -22.63
CA PRO A 36 -10.42 -8.72 -22.57
C PRO A 36 -10.62 -9.11 -21.09
N HIS A 37 -11.86 -8.97 -20.64
CA HIS A 37 -12.25 -9.32 -19.28
C HIS A 37 -11.89 -10.79 -19.08
N ARG A 38 -10.81 -11.04 -18.37
CA ARG A 38 -10.44 -12.39 -17.97
C ARG A 38 -11.37 -12.76 -16.85
N GLU A 39 -12.06 -13.87 -16.97
CA GLU A 39 -12.83 -14.41 -15.85
C GLU A 39 -11.95 -14.44 -14.61
N PRO A 40 -12.40 -13.81 -13.50
CA PRO A 40 -11.61 -13.75 -12.27
C PRO A 40 -11.42 -15.17 -11.75
N SER A 41 -10.21 -15.70 -11.86
CA SER A 41 -9.84 -16.93 -11.16
C SER A 41 -9.34 -16.55 -9.76
N PRO A 42 -9.87 -17.15 -8.69
CA PRO A 42 -9.40 -16.88 -7.35
C PRO A 42 -7.94 -17.34 -7.21
N HIS A 43 -7.08 -16.44 -6.76
CA HIS A 43 -5.67 -16.69 -6.51
C HIS A 43 -5.39 -16.70 -5.01
N ARG A 44 -4.37 -17.42 -4.59
CA ARG A 44 -3.90 -17.37 -3.21
C ARG A 44 -3.25 -16.01 -2.94
N ILE A 45 -3.69 -15.31 -1.89
CA ILE A 45 -3.25 -13.97 -1.52
C ILE A 45 -2.57 -14.04 -0.15
N ALA A 46 -1.38 -13.47 -0.05
CA ALA A 46 -0.70 -13.24 1.21
C ALA A 46 -0.82 -11.76 1.58
N VAL A 47 -1.41 -11.47 2.75
CA VAL A 47 -1.49 -10.12 3.32
C VAL A 47 -0.41 -9.99 4.37
N LEU A 48 0.57 -9.11 4.14
CA LEU A 48 1.68 -8.88 5.04
C LEU A 48 1.48 -7.57 5.81
N ILE A 49 1.51 -7.64 7.14
CA ILE A 49 1.26 -6.52 8.04
C ILE A 49 2.47 -6.35 8.97
N ALA A 50 3.11 -5.17 8.94
CA ALA A 50 4.09 -4.79 9.94
C ALA A 50 3.38 -4.02 11.06
N ALA A 51 3.50 -4.50 12.30
CA ALA A 51 2.83 -3.92 13.46
C ALA A 51 3.83 -3.66 14.59
N ARG A 52 3.67 -2.51 15.26
CA ARG A 52 4.47 -2.16 16.43
C ARG A 52 3.61 -1.51 17.51
N ASN A 53 3.42 -2.22 18.64
CA ASN A 53 2.59 -1.77 19.76
C ASN A 53 1.15 -1.38 19.35
N GLU A 54 0.49 -2.28 18.62
CA GLU A 54 -0.86 -2.08 18.08
C GLU A 54 -1.86 -3.10 18.61
N GLN A 55 -1.65 -3.61 19.83
CA GLN A 55 -2.51 -4.65 20.43
C GLN A 55 -4.00 -4.31 20.46
N SER A 56 -4.37 -3.02 20.49
CA SER A 56 -5.77 -2.57 20.58
C SER A 56 -6.51 -2.60 19.24
N VAL A 57 -5.78 -2.62 18.11
CA VAL A 57 -6.37 -2.48 16.78
C VAL A 57 -6.05 -3.65 15.85
N ILE A 58 -4.96 -4.37 16.09
CA ILE A 58 -4.48 -5.43 15.18
C ILE A 58 -5.51 -6.54 14.98
N GLY A 59 -6.25 -6.92 16.03
CA GLY A 59 -7.29 -7.94 15.94
C GLY A 59 -8.41 -7.53 14.98
N ASN A 60 -8.93 -6.31 15.11
CA ASN A 60 -9.98 -5.79 14.24
C ASN A 60 -9.53 -5.69 12.78
N LEU A 61 -8.26 -5.34 12.55
CA LEU A 61 -7.69 -5.31 11.20
C LEU A 61 -7.68 -6.71 10.57
N ILE A 62 -7.21 -7.72 11.30
CA ILE A 62 -7.16 -9.11 10.81
C ILE A 62 -8.57 -9.62 10.52
N ASP A 63 -9.52 -9.36 11.41
CA ASP A 63 -10.92 -9.77 11.21
C ASP A 63 -11.52 -9.08 9.99
N SER A 64 -11.23 -7.81 9.76
CA SER A 64 -11.71 -7.07 8.58
C SER A 64 -11.11 -7.61 7.26
N VAL A 65 -9.85 -8.05 7.28
CA VAL A 65 -9.22 -8.68 6.12
C VAL A 65 -9.89 -10.03 5.81
N LYS A 66 -10.21 -10.82 6.85
CA LYS A 66 -10.87 -12.12 6.70
C LYS A 66 -12.36 -12.02 6.32
N ALA A 67 -12.99 -10.88 6.63
CA ALA A 67 -14.39 -10.61 6.30
C ALA A 67 -14.61 -10.09 4.86
N GLN A 68 -13.56 -10.00 4.04
CA GLN A 68 -13.67 -9.58 2.64
C GLN A 68 -14.47 -10.60 1.82
N ASP A 69 -15.13 -10.14 0.76
CA ASP A 69 -15.83 -11.00 -0.21
C ASP A 69 -14.80 -11.73 -1.10
N TYR A 70 -14.05 -12.64 -0.46
CA TYR A 70 -13.04 -13.47 -1.10
C TYR A 70 -12.93 -14.80 -0.32
N PRO A 71 -12.66 -15.95 -0.99
CA PRO A 71 -12.52 -17.23 -0.30
C PRO A 71 -11.44 -17.18 0.78
N THR A 72 -11.84 -17.33 2.04
CA THR A 72 -10.97 -17.16 3.21
C THR A 72 -9.80 -18.16 3.23
N GLU A 73 -9.99 -19.34 2.65
CA GLU A 73 -8.97 -20.38 2.50
C GLU A 73 -7.84 -20.00 1.52
N LEU A 74 -8.07 -18.96 0.72
CA LEU A 74 -7.09 -18.42 -0.21
C LEU A 74 -6.39 -17.15 0.32
N VAL A 75 -6.72 -16.71 1.54
CA VAL A 75 -6.13 -15.51 2.16
C VAL A 75 -5.29 -15.91 3.36
N ASP A 76 -3.99 -15.79 3.23
CA ASP A 76 -3.04 -15.98 4.33
C ASP A 76 -2.65 -14.62 4.92
N VAL A 77 -2.87 -14.41 6.21
CA VAL A 77 -2.47 -13.19 6.90
C VAL A 77 -1.18 -13.44 7.68
N PHE A 78 -0.18 -12.62 7.41
CA PHE A 78 1.13 -12.63 8.08
C PHE A 78 1.32 -11.31 8.82
N VAL A 79 1.69 -11.39 10.10
CA VAL A 79 1.96 -10.21 10.93
C VAL A 79 3.41 -10.26 11.41
N VAL A 80 4.16 -9.23 11.12
CA VAL A 80 5.49 -9.02 11.70
C VAL A 80 5.36 -8.08 12.89
N ALA A 81 5.47 -8.64 14.10
CA ALA A 81 5.50 -7.88 15.35
C ALA A 81 6.92 -7.32 15.55
N ASP A 82 7.14 -6.07 15.06
CA ASP A 82 8.47 -5.44 15.03
C ASP A 82 8.72 -4.66 16.32
N ASN A 83 9.68 -5.15 17.12
CA ASN A 83 10.10 -4.50 18.36
C ASN A 83 8.92 -4.15 19.28
N CYS A 84 7.91 -5.03 19.36
CA CYS A 84 6.75 -4.84 20.22
C CYS A 84 7.12 -5.03 21.70
N THR A 85 6.59 -4.16 22.55
CA THR A 85 6.70 -4.23 24.01
C THR A 85 5.36 -4.63 24.67
N ASP A 86 4.31 -4.74 23.87
CA ASP A 86 2.96 -5.13 24.25
C ASP A 86 2.56 -6.52 23.70
N LEU A 87 1.28 -6.86 23.77
CA LEU A 87 0.74 -8.14 23.34
C LEU A 87 0.32 -8.17 21.86
N THR A 88 0.78 -7.25 21.01
CA THR A 88 0.42 -7.16 19.58
C THR A 88 0.51 -8.52 18.87
N GLY A 89 1.65 -9.20 19.00
CA GLY A 89 1.84 -10.51 18.34
C GLY A 89 0.90 -11.60 18.89
N SER A 90 0.67 -11.63 20.19
CA SER A 90 -0.25 -12.59 20.83
C SER A 90 -1.70 -12.38 20.35
N VAL A 91 -2.13 -11.12 20.29
CA VAL A 91 -3.47 -10.74 19.80
C VAL A 91 -3.61 -11.12 18.32
N ALA A 92 -2.61 -10.81 17.49
CA ALA A 92 -2.63 -11.18 16.08
C ALA A 92 -2.74 -12.69 15.87
N GLY A 93 -2.00 -13.49 16.65
CA GLY A 93 -2.07 -14.96 16.61
C GLY A 93 -3.44 -15.49 17.05
N ALA A 94 -4.05 -14.90 18.08
CA ALA A 94 -5.39 -15.26 18.54
C ALA A 94 -6.47 -15.05 17.47
N HIS A 95 -6.30 -14.03 16.62
CA HIS A 95 -7.16 -13.76 15.45
C HIS A 95 -6.77 -14.57 14.20
N GLY A 96 -5.83 -15.54 14.35
CA GLY A 96 -5.48 -16.50 13.31
C GLY A 96 -4.58 -15.96 12.21
N ALA A 97 -3.69 -15.02 12.54
CA ALA A 97 -2.59 -14.62 11.69
C ALA A 97 -1.34 -15.48 11.96
N ASN A 98 -0.51 -15.62 10.93
CA ASN A 98 0.84 -16.18 11.08
C ASN A 98 1.76 -15.09 11.60
N VAL A 99 2.28 -15.23 12.82
CA VAL A 99 3.02 -14.15 13.50
C VAL A 99 4.52 -14.42 13.47
N TYR A 100 5.28 -13.41 13.08
CA TYR A 100 6.73 -13.36 13.16
C TYR A 100 7.16 -12.27 14.12
N PHE A 101 7.96 -12.61 15.10
CA PHE A 101 8.51 -11.65 16.07
C PHE A 101 9.89 -11.20 15.62
N ARG A 102 10.06 -9.89 15.45
CA ARG A 102 11.34 -9.27 15.15
C ARG A 102 11.76 -8.36 16.29
N ASN A 103 12.93 -8.64 16.86
CA ASN A 103 13.52 -7.88 17.96
C ASN A 103 14.91 -7.39 17.52
N ASP A 104 14.94 -6.36 16.68
CA ASP A 104 16.16 -5.72 16.21
C ASP A 104 16.04 -4.21 16.37
N GLN A 105 16.71 -3.67 17.39
CA GLN A 105 16.70 -2.25 17.70
C GLN A 105 17.69 -1.43 16.87
N THR A 106 18.54 -2.08 16.10
CA THR A 106 19.53 -1.40 15.24
C THR A 106 18.91 -0.98 13.89
N GLN A 107 17.87 -1.72 13.44
CA GLN A 107 17.15 -1.46 12.21
C GLN A 107 15.66 -1.29 12.53
N VAL A 108 15.27 -0.06 12.86
CA VAL A 108 13.90 0.27 13.27
C VAL A 108 13.14 0.86 12.08
N GLY A 109 11.89 0.42 11.90
CA GLY A 109 10.97 0.97 10.90
C GLY A 109 10.31 -0.10 10.04
N GLN A 110 9.14 0.25 9.49
CA GLN A 110 8.32 -0.68 8.69
C GLN A 110 9.08 -1.24 7.47
N GLY A 111 9.95 -0.45 6.83
CA GLY A 111 10.73 -0.90 5.69
C GLY A 111 11.76 -1.99 6.01
N TYR A 112 12.11 -2.18 7.28
CA TYR A 112 12.99 -3.27 7.73
C TYR A 112 12.20 -4.47 8.27
N ALA A 113 10.92 -4.29 8.57
CA ALA A 113 10.05 -5.33 9.10
C ALA A 113 9.43 -6.19 7.98
N LEU A 114 9.36 -5.66 6.76
CA LEU A 114 8.82 -6.30 5.55
C LEU A 114 9.93 -6.76 4.62
#